data_97d17f4b850b425652493cdff6c40838
#
_entry.id   97d17f4b850b425652493cdff6c40838
#
_cell.length_a   1.000
_cell.length_b   1.000
_cell.length_c   1.000
_cell.angle_alpha   90.00
_cell.angle_beta   90.00
_cell.angle_gamma   90.00
#
_symmetry.space_group_name_H-M   'P 1'
#
loop_
_entity.id
_entity.type
_entity.pdbx_description
1 polymer ?
#
loop_
_entity_poly.entity_id
_entity_poly.type
_entity_poly.pdbx_seq_one_letter_code
_entity_poly.pdbx_strand_id
1 'polypeptide(L)'
;MNSKSKKVIPIVRKPEFNFENLETHYLNNNPVATHFVNSLHMIFPDGEKYFIRSVKAFSDKISDPILQERVRAFINQEAQHMNAHKKIWDKLKEQSPAAELFLKFYNFTSYDLIEPLTRKFFGDQFPLAVTAALEHYTAVMAEVALYDNGEILRDIPIEMKNMLLWHAAEEIEHKAVAYDVYEEVVGNYPLRVAGMIYASILLGAYTMIGHAMFLGMDRSINWFDIKSQTERFGTKAKPLFEGIFKNLTEYFQIDFHPDSRDNSELIDEFLKDFEKENERKVVNK
;
A
#
# COMPACT_ATOMS: atom_id res chain seq x y z
N MET A 1 8.11 14.61 -27.59
CA MET A 1 7.99 13.27 -28.22
C MET A 1 7.36 12.38 -27.18
N ASN A 2 6.07 12.08 -27.30
CA ASN A 2 5.37 11.20 -26.35
C ASN A 2 5.92 9.78 -26.53
N SER A 3 6.81 9.37 -25.63
CA SER A 3 7.03 7.94 -25.38
C SER A 3 5.69 7.43 -24.83
N LYS A 4 4.91 6.75 -25.67
CA LYS A 4 3.81 5.92 -25.18
C LYS A 4 4.47 4.85 -24.35
N SER A 5 4.44 4.97 -23.01
CA SER A 5 4.81 3.87 -22.14
C SER A 5 4.03 2.64 -22.63
N LYS A 6 4.71 1.51 -22.81
CA LYS A 6 4.02 0.26 -23.13
C LYS A 6 3.07 0.01 -21.95
N LYS A 7 1.78 0.12 -22.18
CA LYS A 7 0.76 -0.24 -21.19
C LYS A 7 0.87 -1.75 -20.94
N VAL A 8 1.70 -2.12 -19.97
CA VAL A 8 1.91 -3.51 -19.58
C VAL A 8 0.68 -3.99 -18.82
N ILE A 9 0.23 -5.21 -19.09
CA ILE A 9 -0.83 -5.86 -18.31
C ILE A 9 -0.18 -6.46 -17.08
N PRO A 10 -0.61 -6.10 -15.86
CA PRO A 10 -0.06 -6.65 -14.62
C PRO A 10 -0.21 -8.16 -14.54
N ILE A 11 0.80 -8.85 -13.99
CA ILE A 11 0.81 -10.30 -13.87
C ILE A 11 0.36 -10.70 -12.46
N VAL A 12 -0.75 -11.42 -12.35
CA VAL A 12 -1.28 -11.86 -11.05
C VAL A 12 -0.48 -13.03 -10.50
N ARG A 13 0.18 -12.84 -9.36
CA ARG A 13 0.95 -13.87 -8.63
C ARG A 13 0.19 -14.26 -7.36
N LYS A 14 0.40 -15.47 -6.88
CA LYS A 14 -0.26 -16.03 -5.68
C LYS A 14 0.78 -16.63 -4.73
N PRO A 15 1.65 -15.81 -4.15
CA PRO A 15 2.66 -16.33 -3.24
C PRO A 15 2.02 -16.80 -1.93
N GLU A 16 2.68 -17.76 -1.29
CA GLU A 16 2.32 -18.20 0.06
C GLU A 16 3.35 -17.65 1.06
N PHE A 17 2.86 -16.96 2.08
CA PHE A 17 3.67 -16.46 3.19
C PHE A 17 3.20 -17.07 4.50
N ASN A 18 4.15 -17.29 5.42
CA ASN A 18 3.88 -17.81 6.76
C ASN A 18 4.43 -16.85 7.82
N PHE A 19 3.53 -16.35 8.70
CA PHE A 19 3.86 -15.42 9.77
C PHE A 19 3.68 -16.02 11.17
N GLU A 20 3.55 -17.35 11.31
CA GLU A 20 3.35 -18.02 12.61
C GLU A 20 4.46 -17.65 13.62
N ASN A 21 5.71 -17.58 13.16
CA ASN A 21 6.86 -17.26 13.98
C ASN A 21 7.25 -15.77 13.97
N LEU A 22 6.35 -14.88 13.55
CA LEU A 22 6.64 -13.44 13.54
C LEU A 22 6.75 -12.93 14.98
N GLU A 23 7.91 -12.36 15.32
CA GLU A 23 8.16 -11.75 16.62
C GLU A 23 7.34 -10.46 16.81
N THR A 24 7.03 -10.11 18.07
CA THR A 24 6.24 -8.93 18.39
C THR A 24 6.90 -7.63 17.89
N HIS A 25 8.23 -7.53 17.99
CA HIS A 25 9.01 -6.37 17.52
C HIS A 25 9.95 -6.79 16.38
N TYR A 26 9.39 -7.31 15.31
CA TYR A 26 10.14 -7.89 14.17
C TYR A 26 11.03 -6.90 13.41
N LEU A 27 10.84 -5.59 13.57
CA LEU A 27 11.73 -4.58 12.99
C LEU A 27 12.89 -4.24 13.94
N ASN A 28 13.95 -5.02 13.91
CA ASN A 28 15.16 -4.80 14.70
C ASN A 28 14.92 -4.62 16.21
N ASN A 29 13.94 -5.34 16.74
CA ASN A 29 13.51 -5.22 18.13
C ASN A 29 13.19 -3.74 18.51
N ASN A 30 12.68 -2.96 17.54
CA ASN A 30 12.26 -1.58 17.74
C ASN A 30 10.74 -1.49 17.74
N PRO A 31 10.08 -1.30 18.90
CA PRO A 31 8.63 -1.21 18.98
C PRO A 31 8.05 -0.02 18.22
N VAL A 32 8.76 1.11 18.18
CA VAL A 32 8.30 2.31 17.46
C VAL A 32 8.20 2.03 15.96
N ALA A 33 9.25 1.46 15.37
CA ALA A 33 9.29 1.09 13.97
C ALA A 33 8.26 0.00 13.65
N THR A 34 8.23 -1.06 14.46
CA THR A 34 7.33 -2.21 14.25
C THR A 34 5.87 -1.78 14.31
N HIS A 35 5.48 -1.01 15.32
CA HIS A 35 4.09 -0.60 15.47
C HIS A 35 3.66 0.44 14.43
N PHE A 36 4.58 1.23 13.88
CA PHE A 36 4.29 2.07 12.73
C PHE A 36 3.93 1.22 11.50
N VAL A 37 4.73 0.20 11.19
CA VAL A 37 4.45 -0.71 10.06
C VAL A 37 3.21 -1.58 10.33
N ASN A 38 3.00 -2.03 11.58
CA ASN A 38 1.77 -2.73 11.97
C ASN A 38 0.52 -1.91 11.68
N SER A 39 0.54 -0.59 11.93
CA SER A 39 -0.61 0.28 11.64
C SER A 39 -0.92 0.33 10.15
N LEU A 40 0.08 0.30 9.27
CA LEU A 40 -0.11 0.21 7.82
C LEU A 40 -0.70 -1.15 7.41
N HIS A 41 -0.16 -2.26 7.94
CA HIS A 41 -0.72 -3.58 7.69
C HIS A 41 -2.19 -3.70 8.10
N MET A 42 -2.61 -2.98 9.15
CA MET A 42 -4.00 -2.98 9.60
C MET A 42 -4.93 -2.20 8.66
N ILE A 43 -4.43 -1.19 7.94
CA ILE A 43 -5.20 -0.33 7.03
C ILE A 43 -5.38 -1.00 5.65
N PHE A 44 -4.35 -1.66 5.14
CA PHE A 44 -4.27 -2.09 3.74
C PHE A 44 -5.43 -3.01 3.31
N PRO A 45 -5.78 -4.12 3.97
CA PRO A 45 -6.79 -5.04 3.45
C PRO A 45 -8.18 -4.42 3.17
N ASP A 46 -8.66 -3.55 4.03
CA ASP A 46 -9.93 -2.87 3.80
C ASP A 46 -9.76 -1.67 2.86
N GLY A 47 -8.57 -1.07 2.79
CA GLY A 47 -8.15 -0.09 1.79
C GLY A 47 -8.16 -0.70 0.38
N GLU A 48 -7.47 -1.84 0.18
CA GLU A 48 -7.43 -2.57 -1.09
C GLU A 48 -8.82 -3.03 -1.53
N LYS A 49 -9.66 -3.47 -0.59
CA LYS A 49 -11.08 -3.74 -0.86
C LYS A 49 -11.83 -2.48 -1.33
N TYR A 50 -11.49 -1.32 -0.78
CA TYR A 50 -12.05 -0.04 -1.23
C TYR A 50 -11.57 0.30 -2.64
N PHE A 51 -10.28 0.07 -2.98
CA PHE A 51 -9.74 0.27 -4.33
C PHE A 51 -10.49 -0.59 -5.35
N ILE A 52 -10.62 -1.88 -5.09
CA ILE A 52 -11.38 -2.80 -5.93
C ILE A 52 -12.80 -2.29 -6.19
N ARG A 53 -13.52 -1.86 -5.15
CA ARG A 53 -14.91 -1.38 -5.30
C ARG A 53 -15.00 -0.10 -6.11
N SER A 54 -14.09 0.85 -5.89
CA SER A 54 -14.10 2.15 -6.55
C SER A 54 -13.81 2.04 -8.05
N VAL A 55 -12.81 1.23 -8.43
CA VAL A 55 -12.47 0.96 -9.83
C VAL A 55 -13.57 0.14 -10.51
N LYS A 56 -14.08 -0.90 -9.83
CA LYS A 56 -15.13 -1.78 -10.37
C LYS A 56 -16.44 -1.05 -10.66
N ALA A 57 -16.75 0.03 -9.90
CA ALA A 57 -17.95 0.85 -10.14
C ALA A 57 -17.97 1.54 -11.51
N PHE A 58 -16.84 1.61 -12.19
CA PHE A 58 -16.70 2.21 -13.51
C PHE A 58 -16.30 1.23 -14.61
N SER A 59 -16.18 -0.07 -14.32
CA SER A 59 -15.71 -1.07 -15.29
C SER A 59 -16.50 -1.08 -16.59
N ASP A 60 -17.81 -0.87 -16.52
CA ASP A 60 -18.69 -0.85 -17.70
C ASP A 60 -18.60 0.45 -18.51
N LYS A 61 -17.92 1.48 -17.99
CA LYS A 61 -17.74 2.78 -18.64
C LYS A 61 -16.40 2.89 -19.36
N ILE A 62 -15.48 1.96 -19.14
CA ILE A 62 -14.17 1.94 -19.76
C ILE A 62 -14.33 1.47 -21.21
N SER A 63 -13.88 2.30 -22.16
CA SER A 63 -13.95 2.00 -23.60
C SER A 63 -12.69 1.33 -24.13
N ASP A 64 -11.50 1.61 -23.54
CA ASP A 64 -10.22 1.02 -23.94
C ASP A 64 -10.14 -0.45 -23.51
N PRO A 65 -10.11 -1.42 -24.45
CA PRO A 65 -10.05 -2.86 -24.12
C PRO A 65 -8.77 -3.24 -23.37
N ILE A 66 -7.66 -2.52 -23.61
CA ILE A 66 -6.40 -2.76 -22.89
C ILE A 66 -6.54 -2.31 -21.43
N LEU A 67 -7.16 -1.17 -21.19
CA LEU A 67 -7.43 -0.70 -19.83
C LEU A 67 -8.40 -1.64 -19.10
N GLN A 68 -9.42 -2.17 -19.78
CA GLN A 68 -10.31 -3.19 -19.18
C GLN A 68 -9.54 -4.44 -18.74
N GLU A 69 -8.55 -4.89 -19.52
CA GLU A 69 -7.71 -6.04 -19.15
C GLU A 69 -6.80 -5.70 -17.97
N ARG A 70 -6.17 -4.52 -17.98
CA ARG A 70 -5.37 -4.02 -16.86
C ARG A 70 -6.19 -3.91 -15.57
N VAL A 71 -7.43 -3.44 -15.64
CA VAL A 71 -8.36 -3.36 -14.50
C VAL A 71 -8.68 -4.75 -13.94
N ARG A 72 -8.89 -5.76 -14.81
CA ARG A 72 -9.09 -7.14 -14.35
C ARG A 72 -7.87 -7.68 -13.61
N ALA A 73 -6.67 -7.42 -14.13
CA ALA A 73 -5.41 -7.81 -13.49
C ALA A 73 -5.21 -7.10 -12.15
N PHE A 74 -5.40 -5.78 -12.11
CA PHE A 74 -5.36 -4.94 -10.91
C PHE A 74 -6.27 -5.50 -9.79
N ILE A 75 -7.56 -5.71 -10.08
CA ILE A 75 -8.51 -6.26 -9.10
C ILE A 75 -8.02 -7.60 -8.51
N ASN A 76 -7.37 -8.43 -9.33
CA ASN A 76 -6.86 -9.71 -8.88
C ASN A 76 -5.57 -9.56 -8.06
N GLN A 77 -4.64 -8.64 -8.42
CA GLN A 77 -3.45 -8.35 -7.62
C GLN A 77 -3.86 -7.80 -6.25
N GLU A 78 -4.74 -6.79 -6.20
CA GLU A 78 -5.27 -6.23 -4.95
C GLU A 78 -5.92 -7.30 -4.06
N ALA A 79 -6.62 -8.26 -4.64
CA ALA A 79 -7.18 -9.37 -3.88
C ALA A 79 -6.09 -10.29 -3.27
N GLN A 80 -4.93 -10.46 -3.91
CA GLN A 80 -3.80 -11.20 -3.35
C GLN A 80 -3.09 -10.40 -2.25
N HIS A 81 -2.89 -9.08 -2.44
CA HIS A 81 -2.34 -8.18 -1.43
C HIS A 81 -3.18 -8.24 -0.16
N MET A 82 -4.50 -8.04 -0.29
CA MET A 82 -5.45 -8.16 0.82
C MET A 82 -5.31 -9.49 1.58
N ASN A 83 -5.18 -10.62 0.86
CA ASN A 83 -5.04 -11.92 1.50
C ASN A 83 -3.70 -12.07 2.26
N ALA A 84 -2.61 -11.56 1.71
CA ALA A 84 -1.30 -11.57 2.37
C ALA A 84 -1.31 -10.74 3.66
N HIS A 85 -1.82 -9.51 3.61
CA HIS A 85 -1.96 -8.65 4.78
C HIS A 85 -2.91 -9.22 5.85
N LYS A 86 -3.98 -9.93 5.47
CA LYS A 86 -4.89 -10.58 6.43
C LYS A 86 -4.20 -11.67 7.25
N LYS A 87 -3.23 -12.40 6.68
CA LYS A 87 -2.42 -13.35 7.46
C LYS A 87 -1.61 -12.64 8.56
N ILE A 88 -1.13 -11.41 8.27
CA ILE A 88 -0.47 -10.58 9.28
C ILE A 88 -1.49 -10.11 10.32
N TRP A 89 -2.70 -9.71 9.94
CA TRP A 89 -3.75 -9.34 10.89
C TRP A 89 -4.02 -10.41 11.92
N ASP A 90 -4.11 -11.67 11.48
CA ASP A 90 -4.37 -12.78 12.39
C ASP A 90 -3.25 -12.89 13.43
N LYS A 91 -2.00 -12.76 13.00
CA LYS A 91 -0.85 -12.73 13.91
C LYS A 91 -0.85 -11.51 14.84
N LEU A 92 -1.15 -10.32 14.33
CA LEU A 92 -1.19 -9.10 15.15
C LEU A 92 -2.32 -9.14 16.19
N LYS A 93 -3.47 -9.76 15.88
CA LYS A 93 -4.58 -9.97 16.84
C LYS A 93 -4.19 -10.92 17.96
N GLU A 94 -3.37 -11.95 17.69
CA GLU A 94 -2.80 -12.83 18.72
C GLU A 94 -1.84 -12.08 19.65
N GLN A 95 -1.06 -11.15 19.08
CA GLN A 95 0.00 -10.44 19.80
C GLN A 95 -0.50 -9.21 20.57
N SER A 96 -1.55 -8.53 20.10
CA SER A 96 -2.00 -7.25 20.66
C SER A 96 -3.52 -7.03 20.54
N PRO A 97 -4.19 -6.68 21.64
CA PRO A 97 -5.60 -6.27 21.59
C PRO A 97 -5.81 -4.97 20.81
N ALA A 98 -4.75 -4.18 20.59
CA ALA A 98 -4.82 -2.98 19.77
C ALA A 98 -5.27 -3.29 18.34
N ALA A 99 -4.89 -4.45 17.78
CA ALA A 99 -5.23 -4.83 16.42
C ALA A 99 -6.75 -4.89 16.20
N GLU A 100 -7.47 -5.62 17.06
CA GLU A 100 -8.93 -5.74 16.94
C GLU A 100 -9.66 -4.43 17.20
N LEU A 101 -9.21 -3.70 18.22
CA LEU A 101 -9.81 -2.41 18.60
C LEU A 101 -9.62 -1.37 17.49
N PHE A 102 -8.42 -1.31 16.91
CA PHE A 102 -8.13 -0.40 15.79
C PHE A 102 -8.95 -0.75 14.56
N LEU A 103 -9.07 -2.04 14.18
CA LEU A 103 -9.88 -2.44 13.03
C LEU A 103 -11.35 -2.05 13.20
N LYS A 104 -11.94 -2.24 14.38
CA LYS A 104 -13.32 -1.81 14.67
C LYS A 104 -13.48 -0.30 14.50
N PHE A 105 -12.54 0.47 15.04
CA PHE A 105 -12.53 1.93 14.92
C PHE A 105 -12.37 2.36 13.46
N TYR A 106 -11.37 1.81 12.75
CA TYR A 106 -11.07 2.13 11.37
C TYR A 106 -12.24 1.83 10.44
N ASN A 107 -12.82 0.63 10.54
CA ASN A 107 -13.93 0.23 9.69
C ASN A 107 -15.18 1.07 9.94
N PHE A 108 -15.54 1.30 11.20
CA PHE A 108 -16.67 2.13 11.53
C PHE A 108 -16.50 3.56 11.01
N THR A 109 -15.36 4.19 11.27
CA THR A 109 -15.16 5.60 10.90
C THR A 109 -14.95 5.77 9.39
N SER A 110 -14.18 4.89 8.72
CA SER A 110 -13.90 5.03 7.29
C SER A 110 -15.07 4.61 6.42
N TYR A 111 -15.63 3.41 6.66
CA TYR A 111 -16.53 2.76 5.70
C TYR A 111 -17.99 2.85 6.09
N ASP A 112 -18.32 2.89 7.39
CA ASP A 112 -19.72 3.02 7.83
C ASP A 112 -20.14 4.48 7.98
N LEU A 113 -19.21 5.41 8.25
CA LEU A 113 -19.50 6.83 8.47
C LEU A 113 -19.02 7.74 7.34
N ILE A 114 -17.72 7.78 7.07
CA ILE A 114 -17.12 8.79 6.17
C ILE A 114 -17.39 8.45 4.70
N GLU A 115 -17.20 7.21 4.27
CA GLU A 115 -17.41 6.83 2.86
C GLU A 115 -18.86 7.09 2.40
N PRO A 116 -19.93 6.73 3.12
CA PRO A 116 -21.29 7.07 2.72
C PRO A 116 -21.55 8.56 2.62
N LEU A 117 -20.96 9.36 3.53
CA LEU A 117 -21.08 10.82 3.47
C LEU A 117 -20.40 11.40 2.23
N THR A 118 -19.16 10.99 1.95
CA THR A 118 -18.43 11.47 0.77
C THR A 118 -19.12 11.06 -0.53
N ARG A 119 -19.64 9.82 -0.63
CA ARG A 119 -20.44 9.37 -1.78
C ARG A 119 -21.73 10.18 -1.95
N LYS A 120 -22.40 10.54 -0.86
CA LYS A 120 -23.62 11.36 -0.91
C LYS A 120 -23.37 12.74 -1.51
N PHE A 121 -22.22 13.36 -1.20
CA PHE A 121 -21.91 14.73 -1.65
C PHE A 121 -21.18 14.78 -3.01
N PHE A 122 -20.32 13.80 -3.31
CA PHE A 122 -19.42 13.82 -4.47
C PHE A 122 -19.65 12.66 -5.46
N GLY A 123 -20.59 11.73 -5.15
CA GLY A 123 -20.85 10.54 -5.99
C GLY A 123 -19.70 9.53 -5.97
N ASP A 124 -19.80 8.53 -6.85
CA ASP A 124 -18.81 7.45 -6.98
C ASP A 124 -17.47 7.91 -7.58
N GLN A 125 -17.44 9.09 -8.18
CA GLN A 125 -16.21 9.66 -8.75
C GLN A 125 -15.17 10.00 -7.68
N PHE A 126 -15.61 10.40 -6.48
CA PHE A 126 -14.70 10.77 -5.41
C PHE A 126 -13.93 9.56 -4.84
N PRO A 127 -14.57 8.42 -4.52
CA PRO A 127 -13.83 7.21 -4.18
C PRO A 127 -12.79 6.79 -5.22
N LEU A 128 -13.09 6.94 -6.51
CA LEU A 128 -12.11 6.64 -7.57
C LEU A 128 -10.93 7.62 -7.56
N ALA A 129 -11.19 8.93 -7.34
CA ALA A 129 -10.14 9.92 -7.16
C ALA A 129 -9.24 9.64 -5.95
N VAL A 130 -9.83 9.19 -4.84
CA VAL A 130 -9.11 8.80 -3.62
C VAL A 130 -8.27 7.54 -3.88
N THR A 131 -8.81 6.55 -4.60
CA THR A 131 -8.07 5.34 -4.97
C THR A 131 -6.87 5.70 -5.86
N ALA A 132 -7.05 6.50 -6.92
CA ALA A 132 -5.92 6.93 -7.76
C ALA A 132 -4.82 7.66 -6.96
N ALA A 133 -5.21 8.39 -5.91
CA ALA A 133 -4.27 9.05 -5.02
C ALA A 133 -3.53 8.06 -4.08
N LEU A 134 -4.24 7.10 -3.49
CA LEU A 134 -3.65 6.09 -2.61
C LEU A 134 -2.74 5.14 -3.40
N GLU A 135 -3.09 4.75 -4.61
CA GLU A 135 -2.24 4.01 -5.54
C GLU A 135 -0.93 4.75 -5.84
N HIS A 136 -0.98 6.08 -5.95
CA HIS A 136 0.25 6.84 -6.07
C HIS A 136 1.09 6.82 -4.78
N TYR A 137 0.46 6.80 -3.60
CA TYR A 137 1.17 6.62 -2.32
C TYR A 137 1.86 5.26 -2.24
N THR A 138 1.16 4.18 -2.57
CA THR A 138 1.70 2.83 -2.50
C THR A 138 2.84 2.65 -3.50
N ALA A 139 2.69 3.15 -4.73
CA ALA A 139 3.74 3.13 -5.74
C ALA A 139 5.00 3.92 -5.32
N VAL A 140 4.84 5.08 -4.68
CA VAL A 140 5.98 5.86 -4.17
C VAL A 140 6.67 5.15 -3.01
N MET A 141 5.91 4.54 -2.09
CA MET A 141 6.49 3.72 -1.01
C MET A 141 7.21 2.49 -1.58
N ALA A 142 6.64 1.86 -2.59
CA ALA A 142 7.22 0.72 -3.29
C ALA A 142 8.54 1.08 -3.98
N GLU A 143 8.58 2.20 -4.70
CA GLU A 143 9.80 2.70 -5.34
C GLU A 143 10.93 2.86 -4.31
N VAL A 144 10.66 3.49 -3.16
CA VAL A 144 11.67 3.66 -2.11
C VAL A 144 12.08 2.33 -1.49
N ALA A 145 11.13 1.40 -1.28
CA ALA A 145 11.44 0.09 -0.71
C ALA A 145 12.33 -0.76 -1.63
N LEU A 146 12.16 -0.65 -2.95
CA LEU A 146 12.90 -1.40 -3.96
C LEU A 146 14.20 -0.73 -4.39
N TYR A 147 14.27 0.61 -4.36
CA TYR A 147 15.38 1.37 -4.94
C TYR A 147 16.77 1.00 -4.40
N ASP A 148 16.85 0.62 -3.14
CA ASP A 148 18.11 0.26 -2.46
C ASP A 148 18.21 -1.26 -2.21
N ASN A 149 17.73 -2.08 -3.14
CA ASN A 149 17.67 -3.53 -3.03
C ASN A 149 17.04 -4.00 -1.71
N GLY A 150 16.07 -3.25 -1.22
CA GLY A 150 15.42 -3.50 0.05
C GLY A 150 16.31 -3.28 1.27
N GLU A 151 17.32 -2.39 1.18
CA GLU A 151 18.23 -2.09 2.30
C GLU A 151 17.46 -1.64 3.55
N ILE A 152 16.41 -0.84 3.37
CA ILE A 152 15.51 -0.44 4.48
C ILE A 152 14.84 -1.65 5.15
N LEU A 153 14.71 -2.76 4.41
CA LEU A 153 14.11 -4.02 4.85
C LEU A 153 15.18 -5.09 5.16
N ARG A 154 16.49 -4.72 5.28
CA ARG A 154 17.58 -5.68 5.44
C ARG A 154 17.43 -6.56 6.68
N ASP A 155 17.07 -5.95 7.78
CA ASP A 155 17.12 -6.57 9.10
C ASP A 155 15.73 -7.06 9.59
N ILE A 156 14.83 -7.38 8.69
CA ILE A 156 13.50 -7.91 9.04
C ILE A 156 13.40 -9.41 8.69
N PRO A 157 12.47 -10.16 9.30
CA PRO A 157 12.28 -11.59 8.99
C PRO A 157 12.05 -11.80 7.49
N ILE A 158 12.68 -12.82 6.93
CA ILE A 158 12.70 -13.08 5.50
C ILE A 158 11.31 -13.18 4.87
N GLU A 159 10.34 -13.80 5.55
CA GLU A 159 8.97 -13.93 5.06
C GLU A 159 8.27 -12.57 4.96
N MET A 160 8.49 -11.69 5.94
CA MET A 160 7.98 -10.31 5.90
C MET A 160 8.66 -9.50 4.81
N LYS A 161 9.98 -9.62 4.66
CA LYS A 161 10.73 -8.96 3.59
C LYS A 161 10.22 -9.39 2.22
N ASN A 162 10.09 -10.68 1.98
CA ASN A 162 9.61 -11.23 0.71
C ASN A 162 8.19 -10.76 0.38
N MET A 163 7.30 -10.71 1.38
CA MET A 163 5.95 -10.21 1.20
C MET A 163 5.94 -8.71 0.84
N LEU A 164 6.70 -7.88 1.57
CA LEU A 164 6.75 -6.44 1.31
C LEU A 164 7.37 -6.11 -0.04
N LEU A 165 8.43 -6.82 -0.46
CA LEU A 165 9.08 -6.60 -1.76
C LEU A 165 8.20 -7.10 -2.92
N TRP A 166 7.52 -8.24 -2.75
CA TRP A 166 6.54 -8.72 -3.74
C TRP A 166 5.39 -7.72 -3.91
N HIS A 167 4.80 -7.27 -2.81
CA HIS A 167 3.75 -6.26 -2.83
C HIS A 167 4.24 -4.98 -3.51
N ALA A 168 5.40 -4.46 -3.11
CA ALA A 168 6.00 -3.28 -3.71
C ALA A 168 6.22 -3.41 -5.23
N ALA A 169 6.65 -4.58 -5.71
CA ALA A 169 6.83 -4.81 -7.13
C ALA A 169 5.51 -4.78 -7.90
N GLU A 170 4.45 -5.40 -7.36
CA GLU A 170 3.11 -5.37 -7.98
C GLU A 170 2.47 -3.98 -7.92
N GLU A 171 2.73 -3.17 -6.87
CA GLU A 171 2.33 -1.75 -6.81
C GLU A 171 2.93 -0.92 -7.97
N ILE A 172 4.18 -1.19 -8.33
CA ILE A 172 4.80 -0.53 -9.49
C ILE A 172 4.21 -1.04 -10.81
N GLU A 173 3.88 -2.33 -10.92
CA GLU A 173 3.27 -2.89 -12.15
C GLU A 173 1.91 -2.24 -12.45
N HIS A 174 1.10 -1.94 -11.42
CA HIS A 174 -0.26 -1.45 -11.63
C HIS A 174 -0.49 0.03 -11.26
N LYS A 175 0.54 0.76 -10.85
CA LYS A 175 0.48 2.15 -10.35
C LYS A 175 -0.38 3.13 -11.16
N ALA A 176 -0.53 2.91 -12.46
CA ALA A 176 -1.28 3.79 -13.34
C ALA A 176 -2.71 3.32 -13.61
N VAL A 177 -3.11 2.11 -13.16
CA VAL A 177 -4.42 1.55 -13.55
C VAL A 177 -5.58 2.37 -13.03
N ALA A 178 -5.63 2.64 -11.72
CA ALA A 178 -6.71 3.45 -11.13
C ALA A 178 -6.69 4.89 -11.64
N TYR A 179 -5.51 5.44 -11.89
CA TYR A 179 -5.34 6.77 -12.48
C TYR A 179 -5.89 6.83 -13.92
N ASP A 180 -5.54 5.86 -14.78
CA ASP A 180 -6.02 5.77 -16.16
C ASP A 180 -7.55 5.64 -16.21
N VAL A 181 -8.13 4.83 -15.32
CA VAL A 181 -9.59 4.73 -15.19
C VAL A 181 -10.18 6.09 -14.80
N TYR A 182 -9.58 6.76 -13.81
CA TYR A 182 -10.05 8.10 -13.39
C TYR A 182 -10.01 9.10 -14.52
N GLU A 183 -8.92 9.18 -15.27
CA GLU A 183 -8.78 10.13 -16.39
C GLU A 183 -9.77 9.79 -17.53
N GLU A 184 -10.02 8.53 -17.85
CA GLU A 184 -10.94 8.13 -18.90
C GLU A 184 -12.41 8.45 -18.56
N VAL A 185 -12.83 8.17 -17.30
CA VAL A 185 -14.25 8.22 -16.96
C VAL A 185 -14.67 9.48 -16.20
N VAL A 186 -13.73 10.23 -15.64
CA VAL A 186 -13.98 11.45 -14.84
C VAL A 186 -13.22 12.65 -15.37
N GLY A 187 -11.88 12.55 -15.47
CA GLY A 187 -10.99 13.58 -16.03
C GLY A 187 -11.08 14.95 -15.34
N ASN A 188 -11.43 15.00 -14.04
CA ASN A 188 -11.65 16.26 -13.32
C ASN A 188 -10.45 16.56 -12.40
N TYR A 189 -9.55 17.44 -12.83
CA TYR A 189 -8.35 17.82 -12.08
C TYR A 189 -8.63 18.32 -10.65
N PRO A 190 -9.56 19.27 -10.38
CA PRO A 190 -9.89 19.68 -9.01
C PRO A 190 -10.33 18.54 -8.11
N LEU A 191 -11.11 17.60 -8.63
CA LEU A 191 -11.56 16.42 -7.86
C LEU A 191 -10.39 15.46 -7.60
N ARG A 192 -9.47 15.29 -8.55
CA ARG A 192 -8.24 14.52 -8.39
C ARG A 192 -7.39 15.08 -7.25
N VAL A 193 -7.18 16.39 -7.24
CA VAL A 193 -6.45 17.09 -6.17
C VAL A 193 -7.15 16.95 -4.82
N ALA A 194 -8.47 17.11 -4.78
CA ALA A 194 -9.26 16.91 -3.56
C ALA A 194 -9.13 15.46 -3.04
N GLY A 195 -9.14 14.46 -3.93
CA GLY A 195 -8.88 13.06 -3.60
C GLY A 195 -7.52 12.85 -2.95
N MET A 196 -6.45 13.47 -3.49
CA MET A 196 -5.10 13.38 -2.91
C MET A 196 -5.02 14.02 -1.52
N ILE A 197 -5.59 15.21 -1.34
CA ILE A 197 -5.59 15.88 -0.03
C ILE A 197 -6.35 15.03 1.00
N TYR A 198 -7.51 14.51 0.63
CA TYR A 198 -8.31 13.65 1.49
C TYR A 198 -7.57 12.35 1.83
N ALA A 199 -6.98 11.67 0.84
CA ALA A 199 -6.17 10.46 1.03
C ALA A 199 -5.01 10.70 1.99
N SER A 200 -4.28 11.83 1.81
CA SER A 200 -3.15 12.20 2.68
C SER A 200 -3.57 12.37 4.14
N ILE A 201 -4.68 13.07 4.36
CA ILE A 201 -5.19 13.33 5.73
C ILE A 201 -5.61 12.01 6.39
N LEU A 202 -6.38 11.17 5.70
CA LEU A 202 -6.91 9.95 6.31
C LEU A 202 -5.83 8.89 6.49
N LEU A 203 -4.97 8.66 5.50
CA LEU A 203 -3.87 7.71 5.61
C LEU A 203 -2.95 8.10 6.78
N GLY A 204 -2.55 9.38 6.85
CA GLY A 204 -1.74 9.89 7.96
C GLY A 204 -2.43 9.76 9.32
N ALA A 205 -3.70 10.17 9.42
CA ALA A 205 -4.46 10.09 10.67
C ALA A 205 -4.62 8.65 11.17
N TYR A 206 -5.07 7.72 10.32
CA TYR A 206 -5.24 6.33 10.72
C TYR A 206 -3.92 5.64 11.03
N THR A 207 -2.86 5.91 10.28
CA THR A 207 -1.52 5.39 10.59
C THR A 207 -1.07 5.84 11.97
N MET A 208 -1.22 7.14 12.29
CA MET A 208 -0.80 7.68 13.59
C MET A 208 -1.68 7.19 14.75
N ILE A 209 -3.00 7.08 14.54
CA ILE A 209 -3.91 6.52 15.55
C ILE A 209 -3.57 5.05 15.81
N GLY A 210 -3.42 4.24 14.76
CA GLY A 210 -3.03 2.84 14.89
C GLY A 210 -1.69 2.70 15.60
N HIS A 211 -0.68 3.47 15.19
CA HIS A 211 0.63 3.51 15.84
C HIS A 211 0.54 3.82 17.34
N ALA A 212 -0.20 4.87 17.72
CA ALA A 212 -0.40 5.24 19.11
C ALA A 212 -1.13 4.15 19.91
N MET A 213 -2.15 3.50 19.31
CA MET A 213 -2.87 2.41 19.96
C MET A 213 -1.98 1.18 20.20
N PHE A 214 -1.19 0.77 19.20
CA PHE A 214 -0.26 -0.34 19.35
C PHE A 214 0.80 -0.05 20.41
N LEU A 215 1.44 1.14 20.37
CA LEU A 215 2.41 1.54 21.40
C LEU A 215 1.80 1.61 22.79
N GLY A 216 0.63 2.22 22.92
CA GLY A 216 -0.02 2.42 24.22
C GLY A 216 -0.53 1.12 24.87
N MET A 217 -0.80 0.08 24.07
CA MET A 217 -1.32 -1.20 24.56
C MET A 217 -0.24 -2.31 24.64
N ASP A 218 0.97 -2.04 24.17
CA ASP A 218 2.08 -2.97 24.28
C ASP A 218 2.76 -2.89 25.65
N ARG A 219 2.52 -3.91 26.48
CA ARG A 219 3.06 -4.00 27.84
C ARG A 219 4.53 -4.40 27.90
N SER A 220 5.12 -4.79 26.78
CA SER A 220 6.54 -5.20 26.71
C SER A 220 7.48 -4.03 26.49
N ILE A 221 6.96 -2.83 26.19
CA ILE A 221 7.77 -1.64 25.92
C ILE A 221 8.49 -1.15 27.17
N ASN A 222 9.82 -1.02 27.07
CA ASN A 222 10.60 -0.26 28.02
C ASN A 222 10.53 1.23 27.69
N TRP A 223 9.68 1.97 28.40
CA TRP A 223 9.45 3.40 28.17
C TRP A 223 10.69 4.27 28.43
N PHE A 224 11.66 3.78 29.20
CA PHE A 224 12.95 4.51 29.38
C PHE A 224 13.78 4.56 28.09
N ASP A 225 13.60 3.58 27.18
CA ASP A 225 14.33 3.48 25.93
C ASP A 225 13.56 4.10 24.73
N ILE A 226 12.30 4.49 24.93
CA ILE A 226 11.42 4.91 23.83
C ILE A 226 12.01 6.08 23.02
N LYS A 227 12.66 7.02 23.67
CA LYS A 227 13.33 8.13 23.00
C LYS A 227 14.40 7.65 22.03
N SER A 228 15.29 6.76 22.47
CA SER A 228 16.36 6.22 21.63
C SER A 228 15.82 5.35 20.49
N GLN A 229 14.71 4.63 20.73
CA GLN A 229 14.00 3.85 19.70
C GLN A 229 13.41 4.77 18.63
N THR A 230 12.76 5.87 19.06
CA THR A 230 12.20 6.88 18.15
C THR A 230 13.26 7.55 17.30
N GLU A 231 14.41 7.94 17.90
CA GLU A 231 15.54 8.55 17.19
C GLU A 231 16.13 7.59 16.14
N ARG A 232 16.30 6.31 16.50
CA ARG A 232 16.77 5.26 15.57
C ARG A 232 15.79 5.06 14.41
N PHE A 233 14.51 4.97 14.70
CA PHE A 233 13.46 4.85 13.66
C PHE A 233 13.47 6.09 12.77
N GLY A 234 13.44 7.30 13.33
CA GLY A 234 13.45 8.56 12.58
C GLY A 234 14.66 8.69 11.65
N THR A 235 15.85 8.29 12.11
CA THR A 235 17.07 8.32 11.30
C THR A 235 16.97 7.35 10.10
N LYS A 236 16.50 6.12 10.32
CA LYS A 236 16.34 5.12 9.25
C LYS A 236 15.20 5.48 8.29
N ALA A 237 14.09 6.01 8.80
CA ALA A 237 12.90 6.32 8.02
C ALA A 237 12.97 7.67 7.29
N LYS A 238 13.90 8.56 7.67
CA LYS A 238 14.03 9.90 7.07
C LYS A 238 14.15 9.88 5.54
N PRO A 239 15.03 9.08 4.92
CA PRO A 239 15.11 9.03 3.45
C PRO A 239 13.81 8.58 2.79
N LEU A 240 13.10 7.62 3.43
CA LEU A 240 11.79 7.17 2.98
C LEU A 240 10.77 8.31 2.97
N PHE A 241 10.63 9.03 4.09
CA PHE A 241 9.69 10.14 4.19
C PHE A 241 10.03 11.30 3.24
N GLU A 242 11.32 11.63 3.09
CA GLU A 242 11.76 12.65 2.15
C GLU A 242 11.47 12.25 0.70
N GLY A 243 11.71 10.99 0.33
CA GLY A 243 11.38 10.43 -0.98
C GLY A 243 9.87 10.46 -1.24
N ILE A 244 9.07 10.00 -0.30
CA ILE A 244 7.61 10.03 -0.38
C ILE A 244 7.13 11.47 -0.57
N PHE A 245 7.54 12.40 0.29
CA PHE A 245 7.08 13.79 0.23
C PHE A 245 7.43 14.46 -1.12
N LYS A 246 8.66 14.27 -1.59
CA LYS A 246 9.10 14.80 -2.88
C LYS A 246 8.25 14.26 -4.03
N ASN A 247 8.02 12.96 -4.07
CA ASN A 247 7.33 12.31 -5.16
C ASN A 247 5.81 12.59 -5.15
N LEU A 248 5.21 12.74 -3.96
CA LEU A 248 3.81 13.10 -3.84
C LEU A 248 3.49 14.49 -4.40
N THR A 249 4.43 15.43 -4.35
CA THR A 249 4.19 16.78 -4.90
C THR A 249 3.99 16.78 -6.42
N GLU A 250 4.52 15.79 -7.14
CA GLU A 250 4.33 15.64 -8.58
C GLU A 250 2.88 15.38 -8.96
N TYR A 251 2.11 14.71 -8.10
CA TYR A 251 0.68 14.42 -8.34
C TYR A 251 -0.18 15.69 -8.57
N PHE A 252 0.27 16.83 -8.05
CA PHE A 252 -0.44 18.11 -8.20
C PHE A 252 -0.17 18.82 -9.54
N GLN A 253 0.69 18.29 -10.39
CA GLN A 253 0.89 18.83 -11.74
C GLN A 253 -0.32 18.48 -12.61
N ILE A 254 -0.70 19.40 -13.50
CA ILE A 254 -1.88 19.22 -14.38
C ILE A 254 -1.64 18.06 -15.34
N ASP A 255 -0.43 17.94 -15.86
CA ASP A 255 0.04 16.94 -16.83
C ASP A 255 0.68 15.71 -16.15
N PHE A 256 0.49 15.54 -14.84
CA PHE A 256 0.97 14.39 -14.10
C PHE A 256 0.38 13.08 -14.66
N HIS A 257 1.23 12.08 -14.76
CA HIS A 257 0.83 10.70 -15.00
C HIS A 257 1.78 9.75 -14.24
N PRO A 258 1.29 8.68 -13.57
CA PRO A 258 2.16 7.77 -12.82
C PRO A 258 3.27 7.13 -13.65
N ASP A 259 3.01 6.85 -14.94
CA ASP A 259 3.99 6.29 -15.87
C ASP A 259 4.99 7.30 -16.44
N SER A 260 4.91 8.58 -16.06
CA SER A 260 5.92 9.58 -16.44
C SER A 260 7.30 9.22 -15.87
N ARG A 261 7.32 8.43 -14.80
CA ARG A 261 8.51 7.87 -14.19
C ARG A 261 8.61 6.38 -14.55
N ASP A 262 9.55 6.05 -15.44
CA ASP A 262 9.86 4.65 -15.75
C ASP A 262 10.72 4.06 -14.65
N ASN A 263 10.17 3.11 -13.93
CA ASN A 263 10.81 2.35 -12.86
C ASN A 263 10.62 0.84 -13.05
N SER A 264 10.31 0.42 -14.27
CA SER A 264 10.12 -0.99 -14.60
C SER A 264 11.40 -1.84 -14.36
N GLU A 265 12.58 -1.25 -14.56
CA GLU A 265 13.86 -1.94 -14.31
C GLU A 265 14.01 -2.37 -12.83
N LEU A 266 13.42 -1.61 -11.87
CA LEU A 266 13.50 -1.94 -10.45
C LEU A 266 12.80 -3.26 -10.12
N ILE A 267 11.78 -3.62 -10.88
CA ILE A 267 10.95 -4.80 -10.59
C ILE A 267 11.31 -6.01 -11.43
N ASP A 268 11.90 -5.82 -12.63
CA ASP A 268 12.17 -6.90 -13.57
C ASP A 268 13.12 -7.96 -13.00
N GLU A 269 14.19 -7.54 -12.34
CA GLU A 269 15.16 -8.43 -11.70
C GLU A 269 14.56 -9.12 -10.48
N PHE A 270 13.90 -8.33 -9.60
CA PHE A 270 13.26 -8.85 -8.40
C PHE A 270 12.18 -9.90 -8.73
N LEU A 271 11.29 -9.61 -9.67
CA LEU A 271 10.19 -10.51 -10.01
C LEU A 271 10.68 -11.81 -10.64
N LYS A 272 11.72 -11.77 -11.50
CA LYS A 272 12.33 -12.96 -12.06
C LYS A 272 12.91 -13.90 -11.00
N ASP A 273 13.57 -13.34 -9.99
CA ASP A 273 14.16 -14.15 -8.92
C ASP A 273 13.10 -14.65 -7.95
N PHE A 274 12.10 -13.83 -7.65
CA PHE A 274 10.96 -14.21 -6.82
C PHE A 274 10.15 -15.38 -7.43
N GLU A 275 9.90 -15.35 -8.74
CA GLU A 275 9.21 -16.43 -9.46
C GLU A 275 10.00 -17.74 -9.39
N LYS A 276 11.32 -17.71 -9.64
CA LYS A 276 12.19 -18.89 -9.53
C LYS A 276 12.20 -19.51 -8.12
N GLU A 277 12.20 -18.67 -7.09
CA GLU A 277 12.16 -19.16 -5.70
C GLU A 277 10.82 -19.81 -5.34
N ASN A 278 9.72 -19.22 -5.80
CA ASN A 278 8.38 -19.76 -5.56
C ASN A 278 8.16 -21.10 -6.32
N GLU A 279 8.64 -21.23 -7.54
CA GLU A 279 8.61 -22.49 -8.29
C GLU A 279 9.39 -23.60 -7.54
N ARG A 280 10.55 -23.28 -6.98
CA ARG A 280 11.36 -24.25 -6.18
C ARG A 280 10.62 -24.68 -4.89
N LYS A 281 9.88 -23.77 -4.24
CA LYS A 281 9.09 -24.11 -3.04
C LYS A 281 7.92 -25.04 -3.38
N VAL A 282 7.31 -24.91 -4.56
CA VAL A 282 6.21 -25.80 -5.01
C VAL A 282 6.71 -27.18 -5.39
N VAL A 283 7.88 -27.30 -6.01
CA VAL A 283 8.47 -28.59 -6.42
C VAL A 283 8.96 -29.43 -5.22
N ASN A 284 9.26 -28.78 -4.09
CA ASN A 284 9.79 -29.43 -2.88
C ASN A 284 8.71 -29.74 -1.81
N LYS A 285 7.43 -29.50 -2.10
CA LYS A 285 6.26 -29.91 -1.30
C LYS A 285 5.64 -31.18 -1.90
#